data_e9217e06e1f8845d8f5f65d3d6cb2e15
#
_entry.id   e9217e06e1f8845d8f5f65d3d6cb2e15
#
_cell.length_a   1.000
_cell.length_b   1.000
_cell.length_c   1.000
_cell.angle_alpha   90.00
_cell.angle_beta   90.00
_cell.angle_gamma   90.00
#
_symmetry.space_group_name_H-M   'P 1'
#
loop_
_entity.id
_entity.type
_entity.pdbx_description
1 polymer ?
#
loop_
_entity_poly.entity_id
_entity_poly.type
_entity_poly.pdbx_seq_one_letter_code
_entity_poly.pdbx_strand_id
1 'polypeptide(L)'
;MSSALSLTAIALVVAATVGIGLFGLRISRTTSDFYVASRAVSPRWNASAISGEYLSAASFLGVAGLILVHGADMLWFSVGYTAGYLMLLVLIAAPLRRSGAYTLPDFAEIRFESVAVRKLCSALVFGIGTLYLLPQLQGAGLTLHTVTGAPTWVGALVVAVIVATNVAAGGMRSITFVQAFQYWMKLTALATPVFAICLAWGSVGRPGGVFGALRDEWAEPLSTLGGREHPLYATYSLILALCFGTMGLPHVLVRFYTNPDGRAARRTTVVVLALLGTFYLFPPMYAALGRTFAPDLVSGASDSVVLELPGRVFGDGAAGDLLGALAAAGAFAAFLSTSSGLTVAIAGVIDQDLLRSRLRRLTAGDNVAVNSFRIAALLAVLVPYLTWNLTGALSLADTVGLAFAVAASTFCPLLVLGIWWRRMSTVGAAAGLVVGGSTTIAAVIVNVSDLDLHGWLRTLFAQPAAWTMPLAFTTAVLVSLLTPGKVPPGVPRTMVRLHTPESVGLDRTLP
;
A
#
# COMPACT_ATOMS: atom_id res chain seq x y z
N MET A 1 6.78 -0.15 29.56
CA MET A 1 6.38 -1.37 28.79
C MET A 1 7.36 -2.51 29.05
N SER A 2 6.88 -3.72 29.33
CA SER A 2 7.74 -4.92 29.44
C SER A 2 8.24 -5.35 28.05
N SER A 3 9.54 -5.12 27.79
CA SER A 3 10.17 -5.52 26.52
C SER A 3 10.02 -7.02 26.25
N ALA A 4 10.07 -7.86 27.28
CA ALA A 4 9.92 -9.31 27.16
C ALA A 4 8.51 -9.71 26.66
N LEU A 5 7.46 -9.08 27.17
CA LEU A 5 6.07 -9.36 26.75
C LEU A 5 5.83 -8.93 25.31
N SER A 6 6.31 -7.74 24.94
CA SER A 6 6.19 -7.23 23.58
C SER A 6 6.97 -8.06 22.57
N LEU A 7 8.20 -8.49 22.89
CA LEU A 7 8.96 -9.42 22.05
C LEU A 7 8.26 -10.77 21.89
N THR A 8 7.67 -11.29 22.98
CA THR A 8 6.90 -12.54 22.93
C THR A 8 5.69 -12.39 22.01
N ALA A 9 4.94 -11.29 22.11
CA ALA A 9 3.79 -11.02 21.26
C ALA A 9 4.17 -10.88 19.78
N ILE A 10 5.27 -10.17 19.47
CA ILE A 10 5.84 -10.07 18.12
C ILE A 10 6.25 -11.47 17.62
N ALA A 11 6.98 -12.25 18.45
CA ALA A 11 7.43 -13.59 18.07
C ALA A 11 6.25 -14.53 17.78
N LEU A 12 5.15 -14.44 18.52
CA LEU A 12 3.94 -15.22 18.27
C LEU A 12 3.29 -14.87 16.93
N VAL A 13 3.19 -13.58 16.60
CA VAL A 13 2.66 -13.15 15.28
C VAL A 13 3.58 -13.59 14.15
N VAL A 14 4.89 -13.49 14.31
CA VAL A 14 5.86 -13.99 13.35
C VAL A 14 5.73 -15.50 13.19
N ALA A 15 5.68 -16.26 14.27
CA ALA A 15 5.52 -17.72 14.25
C ALA A 15 4.20 -18.14 13.57
N ALA A 16 3.08 -17.47 13.89
CA ALA A 16 1.80 -17.68 13.22
C ALA A 16 1.88 -17.37 11.71
N THR A 17 2.51 -16.24 11.35
CA THR A 17 2.73 -15.84 9.96
C THR A 17 3.53 -16.89 9.17
N VAL A 18 4.66 -17.34 9.74
CA VAL A 18 5.51 -18.38 9.12
C VAL A 18 4.76 -19.71 9.08
N GLY A 19 4.08 -20.10 10.16
CA GLY A 19 3.31 -21.35 10.22
C GLY A 19 2.21 -21.43 9.16
N ILE A 20 1.40 -20.36 9.00
CA ILE A 20 0.37 -20.27 7.96
C ILE A 20 1.03 -20.25 6.57
N GLY A 21 2.17 -19.55 6.43
CA GLY A 21 2.96 -19.51 5.19
C GLY A 21 3.45 -20.90 4.76
N LEU A 22 4.02 -21.67 5.68
CA LEU A 22 4.48 -23.04 5.44
C LEU A 22 3.32 -24.00 5.12
N PHE A 23 2.17 -23.85 5.77
CA PHE A 23 0.97 -24.60 5.40
C PHE A 23 0.57 -24.30 3.95
N GLY A 24 0.72 -23.07 3.50
CA GLY A 24 0.49 -22.66 2.12
C GLY A 24 1.34 -23.41 1.09
N LEU A 25 2.56 -23.81 1.43
CA LEU A 25 3.42 -24.64 0.56
C LEU A 25 2.76 -25.96 0.12
N ARG A 26 1.96 -26.56 0.99
CA ARG A 26 1.26 -27.81 0.70
C ARG A 26 0.14 -27.63 -0.34
N ILE A 27 -0.33 -26.40 -0.51
CA ILE A 27 -1.50 -26.06 -1.34
C ILE A 27 -1.06 -25.39 -2.66
N SER A 28 0.09 -24.74 -2.71
CA SER A 28 0.59 -24.01 -3.90
C SER A 28 1.46 -24.91 -4.75
N ARG A 29 0.91 -25.45 -5.85
CA ARG A 29 1.59 -26.42 -6.71
C ARG A 29 1.78 -25.95 -8.15
N THR A 30 0.99 -24.99 -8.61
CA THR A 30 0.99 -24.52 -10.00
C THR A 30 1.48 -23.08 -10.12
N THR A 31 1.91 -22.67 -11.30
CA THR A 31 2.27 -21.27 -11.59
C THR A 31 1.08 -20.33 -11.31
N SER A 32 -0.15 -20.77 -11.59
CA SER A 32 -1.37 -19.99 -11.29
C SER A 32 -1.60 -19.80 -9.79
N ASP A 33 -1.20 -20.78 -8.94
CA ASP A 33 -1.26 -20.62 -7.48
C ASP A 33 -0.30 -19.52 -6.99
N PHE A 34 0.89 -19.45 -7.58
CA PHE A 34 1.91 -18.47 -7.22
C PHE A 34 1.53 -17.03 -7.60
N TYR A 35 0.90 -16.81 -8.78
CA TYR A 35 0.60 -15.47 -9.27
C TYR A 35 -0.79 -14.97 -8.90
N VAL A 36 -1.82 -15.83 -8.99
CA VAL A 36 -3.23 -15.43 -8.87
C VAL A 36 -4.07 -16.37 -8.00
N ALA A 37 -3.44 -17.19 -7.15
CA ALA A 37 -4.12 -18.13 -6.26
C ALA A 37 -5.17 -18.99 -6.98
N SER A 38 -4.85 -19.45 -8.21
CA SER A 38 -5.74 -20.22 -9.11
C SER A 38 -7.09 -19.55 -9.39
N ARG A 39 -7.25 -18.27 -9.11
CA ARG A 39 -8.49 -17.48 -9.27
C ARG A 39 -9.69 -18.06 -8.51
N ALA A 40 -9.43 -18.69 -7.36
CA ALA A 40 -10.43 -19.44 -6.59
C ALA A 40 -10.70 -18.87 -5.19
N VAL A 41 -10.22 -17.64 -4.90
CA VAL A 41 -10.38 -17.03 -3.58
C VAL A 41 -11.77 -16.46 -3.44
N SER A 42 -12.49 -16.85 -2.37
CA SER A 42 -13.83 -16.30 -2.09
C SER A 42 -13.78 -14.81 -1.74
N PRO A 43 -14.82 -14.02 -2.05
CA PRO A 43 -14.83 -12.57 -1.83
C PRO A 43 -14.51 -12.14 -0.39
N ARG A 44 -14.98 -12.87 0.63
CA ARG A 44 -14.76 -12.54 2.04
C ARG A 44 -13.29 -12.72 2.44
N TRP A 45 -12.68 -13.86 2.08
CA TRP A 45 -11.27 -14.11 2.34
C TRP A 45 -10.38 -13.15 1.58
N ASN A 46 -10.71 -12.89 0.32
CA ASN A 46 -9.96 -11.96 -0.50
C ASN A 46 -10.05 -10.52 0.03
N ALA A 47 -11.23 -10.10 0.50
CA ALA A 47 -11.40 -8.79 1.11
C ALA A 47 -10.57 -8.63 2.39
N SER A 48 -10.56 -9.62 3.28
CA SER A 48 -9.70 -9.60 4.47
C SER A 48 -8.22 -9.55 4.09
N ALA A 49 -7.80 -10.31 3.07
CA ALA A 49 -6.42 -10.29 2.60
C ALA A 49 -6.04 -8.94 1.98
N ILE A 50 -6.90 -8.36 1.13
CA ILE A 50 -6.69 -7.04 0.54
C ILE A 50 -6.61 -5.97 1.62
N SER A 51 -7.54 -5.97 2.58
CA SER A 51 -7.50 -5.03 3.70
C SER A 51 -6.26 -5.22 4.57
N GLY A 52 -5.85 -6.48 4.79
CA GLY A 52 -4.60 -6.81 5.46
C GLY A 52 -3.38 -6.28 4.73
N GLU A 53 -3.31 -6.38 3.42
CA GLU A 53 -2.22 -5.88 2.60
C GLU A 53 -2.18 -4.34 2.52
N TYR A 54 -3.33 -3.72 2.35
CA TYR A 54 -3.46 -2.28 2.15
C TYR A 54 -3.17 -1.46 3.40
N LEU A 55 -3.61 -1.94 4.58
CA LEU A 55 -3.38 -1.29 5.85
C LEU A 55 -1.91 -1.48 6.29
N SER A 56 -1.08 -0.56 5.87
CA SER A 56 0.38 -0.55 5.99
C SER A 56 0.88 0.04 7.32
N ALA A 57 2.20 0.17 7.46
CA ALA A 57 2.84 0.95 8.52
C ALA A 57 2.26 2.37 8.63
N ALA A 58 2.10 3.03 7.48
CA ALA A 58 1.50 4.36 7.41
C ALA A 58 0.09 4.38 7.98
N SER A 59 -0.75 3.40 7.64
CA SER A 59 -2.13 3.31 8.14
C SER A 59 -2.19 2.98 9.63
N PHE A 60 -1.28 2.13 10.12
CA PHE A 60 -1.30 1.66 11.51
C PHE A 60 -0.65 2.65 12.47
N LEU A 61 0.48 3.23 12.11
CA LEU A 61 1.26 4.17 12.94
C LEU A 61 1.18 5.60 12.39
N GLY A 62 1.54 5.80 11.13
CA GLY A 62 1.81 7.11 10.55
C GLY A 62 0.59 8.04 10.50
N VAL A 63 -0.60 7.53 10.16
CA VAL A 63 -1.82 8.38 10.12
C VAL A 63 -2.15 8.94 11.50
N ALA A 64 -2.03 8.15 12.56
CA ALA A 64 -2.23 8.63 13.93
C ALA A 64 -1.19 9.68 14.31
N GLY A 65 0.08 9.48 13.95
CA GLY A 65 1.16 10.44 14.16
C GLY A 65 0.94 11.75 13.42
N LEU A 66 0.55 11.71 12.14
CA LEU A 66 0.26 12.91 11.36
C LEU A 66 -0.95 13.69 11.92
N ILE A 67 -2.03 13.00 12.30
CA ILE A 67 -3.19 13.66 12.91
C ILE A 67 -2.78 14.28 14.26
N LEU A 68 -1.94 13.61 15.05
CA LEU A 68 -1.43 14.14 16.32
C LEU A 68 -0.71 15.49 16.11
N VAL A 69 0.11 15.63 15.08
CA VAL A 69 0.90 16.82 14.78
C VAL A 69 0.06 17.90 14.07
N HIS A 70 -0.57 17.53 12.95
CA HIS A 70 -1.19 18.48 12.01
C HIS A 70 -2.70 18.62 12.14
N GLY A 71 -3.34 17.81 12.98
CA GLY A 71 -4.78 17.93 13.29
C GLY A 71 -5.72 17.45 12.19
N ALA A 72 -6.85 18.14 12.06
CA ALA A 72 -8.01 17.73 11.26
C ALA A 72 -7.70 17.47 9.79
N ASP A 73 -6.76 18.20 9.20
CA ASP A 73 -6.40 18.03 7.78
C ASP A 73 -5.84 16.64 7.46
N MET A 74 -5.26 15.97 8.44
CA MET A 74 -4.71 14.63 8.23
C MET A 74 -5.77 13.52 8.26
N LEU A 75 -7.01 13.83 8.64
CA LEU A 75 -8.16 12.93 8.46
C LEU A 75 -8.37 12.56 6.99
N TRP A 76 -7.92 13.43 6.06
CA TRP A 76 -8.00 13.16 4.64
C TRP A 76 -7.18 11.93 4.19
N PHE A 77 -6.18 11.50 4.97
CA PHE A 77 -5.52 10.20 4.73
C PHE A 77 -6.52 9.05 4.85
N SER A 78 -7.27 8.97 5.94
CA SER A 78 -8.28 7.93 6.17
C SER A 78 -9.40 7.98 5.12
N VAL A 79 -9.89 9.18 4.80
CA VAL A 79 -10.93 9.39 3.78
C VAL A 79 -10.40 9.05 2.39
N GLY A 80 -9.23 9.55 2.01
CA GLY A 80 -8.65 9.35 0.69
C GLY A 80 -8.34 7.88 0.41
N TYR A 81 -7.76 7.17 1.37
CA TYR A 81 -7.52 5.73 1.27
C TYR A 81 -8.81 4.93 1.07
N THR A 82 -9.88 5.27 1.78
CA THR A 82 -11.17 4.57 1.65
C THR A 82 -11.87 4.96 0.35
N ALA A 83 -11.90 6.26 0.00
CA ALA A 83 -12.51 6.74 -1.22
C ALA A 83 -11.83 6.22 -2.49
N GLY A 84 -10.51 5.96 -2.44
CA GLY A 84 -9.78 5.36 -3.54
C GLY A 84 -10.31 3.97 -3.92
N TYR A 85 -10.73 3.16 -2.94
CA TYR A 85 -11.39 1.88 -3.22
C TYR A 85 -12.78 2.03 -3.82
N LEU A 86 -13.50 3.11 -3.54
CA LEU A 86 -14.77 3.40 -4.22
C LEU A 86 -14.52 3.69 -5.70
N MET A 87 -13.51 4.52 -6.02
CA MET A 87 -13.13 4.78 -7.41
C MET A 87 -12.69 3.49 -8.13
N LEU A 88 -11.91 2.65 -7.45
CA LEU A 88 -11.45 1.37 -7.95
C LEU A 88 -12.63 0.40 -8.20
N LEU A 89 -13.64 0.37 -7.31
CA LEU A 89 -14.86 -0.43 -7.46
C LEU A 89 -15.60 -0.06 -8.75
N VAL A 90 -15.76 1.23 -9.00
CA VAL A 90 -16.56 1.73 -10.12
C VAL A 90 -15.82 1.57 -11.44
N LEU A 91 -14.53 1.94 -11.48
CA LEU A 91 -13.80 2.14 -12.72
C LEU A 91 -12.92 0.94 -13.13
N ILE A 92 -12.36 0.19 -12.17
CA ILE A 92 -11.24 -0.72 -12.44
C ILE A 92 -11.55 -2.18 -12.14
N ALA A 93 -12.17 -2.50 -11.01
CA ALA A 93 -12.22 -3.85 -10.43
C ALA A 93 -12.73 -4.93 -11.41
N ALA A 94 -13.88 -4.74 -12.02
CA ALA A 94 -14.46 -5.74 -12.92
C ALA A 94 -13.77 -5.79 -14.29
N PRO A 95 -13.52 -4.67 -14.99
CA PRO A 95 -12.78 -4.70 -16.25
C PRO A 95 -11.39 -5.31 -16.12
N LEU A 96 -10.65 -4.94 -15.07
CA LEU A 96 -9.31 -5.46 -14.83
C LEU A 96 -9.33 -6.98 -14.64
N ARG A 97 -10.27 -7.50 -13.83
CA ARG A 97 -10.42 -8.95 -13.66
C ARG A 97 -10.73 -9.65 -14.99
N ARG A 98 -11.56 -9.05 -15.84
CA ARG A 98 -11.96 -9.59 -17.15
C ARG A 98 -10.83 -9.58 -18.17
N SER A 99 -9.81 -8.74 -18.01
CA SER A 99 -8.66 -8.69 -18.92
C SER A 99 -7.94 -10.04 -19.03
N GLY A 100 -8.00 -10.85 -17.97
CA GLY A 100 -7.31 -12.14 -17.93
C GLY A 100 -5.82 -12.05 -17.62
N ALA A 101 -5.28 -10.85 -17.41
CA ALA A 101 -3.89 -10.61 -17.03
C ALA A 101 -3.53 -11.27 -15.69
N TYR A 102 -2.24 -11.40 -15.44
CA TYR A 102 -1.67 -11.82 -14.15
C TYR A 102 -1.05 -10.66 -13.40
N THR A 103 -0.50 -9.70 -14.14
CA THR A 103 0.18 -8.52 -13.61
C THR A 103 -0.32 -7.26 -14.33
N LEU A 104 0.01 -6.09 -13.80
CA LEU A 104 -0.31 -4.82 -14.45
C LEU A 104 0.44 -4.61 -15.77
N PRO A 105 1.73 -4.96 -15.91
CA PRO A 105 2.41 -4.98 -17.20
C PRO A 105 1.75 -5.91 -18.25
N ASP A 106 1.20 -7.07 -17.82
CA ASP A 106 0.45 -7.94 -18.73
C ASP A 106 -0.82 -7.25 -19.28
N PHE A 107 -1.55 -6.54 -18.40
CA PHE A 107 -2.69 -5.75 -18.84
C PHE A 107 -2.30 -4.69 -19.88
N ALA A 108 -1.19 -4.00 -19.63
CA ALA A 108 -0.70 -2.97 -20.54
C ALA A 108 -0.28 -3.59 -21.90
N GLU A 109 0.39 -4.73 -21.90
CA GLU A 109 0.74 -5.44 -23.14
C GLU A 109 -0.49 -5.89 -23.92
N ILE A 110 -1.48 -6.51 -23.25
CA ILE A 110 -2.75 -6.94 -23.86
C ILE A 110 -3.50 -5.74 -24.45
N ARG A 111 -3.52 -4.59 -23.76
CA ARG A 111 -4.29 -3.42 -24.20
C ARG A 111 -3.61 -2.62 -25.31
N PHE A 112 -2.30 -2.53 -25.27
CA PHE A 112 -1.52 -1.67 -26.17
C PHE A 112 -0.69 -2.44 -27.19
N GLU A 113 -0.70 -3.77 -27.15
CA GLU A 113 0.05 -4.66 -28.04
C GLU A 113 1.53 -4.23 -28.17
N SER A 114 2.16 -3.88 -27.03
CA SER A 114 3.49 -3.28 -27.01
C SER A 114 4.35 -3.80 -25.85
N VAL A 115 5.44 -4.45 -26.19
CA VAL A 115 6.48 -4.86 -25.27
C VAL A 115 7.18 -3.66 -24.62
N ALA A 116 7.28 -2.52 -25.33
CA ALA A 116 7.91 -1.32 -24.79
C ALA A 116 7.06 -0.72 -23.65
N VAL A 117 5.73 -0.63 -23.83
CA VAL A 117 4.81 -0.18 -22.77
C VAL A 117 4.84 -1.15 -21.58
N ARG A 118 4.87 -2.47 -21.84
CA ARG A 118 5.05 -3.49 -20.79
C ARG A 118 6.30 -3.23 -19.95
N LYS A 119 7.47 -3.07 -20.59
CA LYS A 119 8.74 -2.83 -19.87
C LYS A 119 8.72 -1.54 -19.06
N LEU A 120 8.11 -0.48 -19.60
CA LEU A 120 7.93 0.78 -18.87
C LEU A 120 7.04 0.59 -17.62
N CYS A 121 5.92 -0.13 -17.77
CA CYS A 121 5.09 -0.50 -16.64
C CYS A 121 5.86 -1.32 -15.60
N SER A 122 6.69 -2.26 -16.04
CA SER A 122 7.51 -3.11 -15.16
C SER A 122 8.49 -2.28 -14.33
N ALA A 123 9.17 -1.30 -14.96
CA ALA A 123 10.05 -0.37 -14.26
C ALA A 123 9.30 0.47 -13.21
N LEU A 124 8.11 0.97 -13.56
CA LEU A 124 7.28 1.74 -12.64
C LEU A 124 6.71 0.88 -11.48
N VAL A 125 6.31 -0.37 -11.74
CA VAL A 125 5.90 -1.31 -10.68
C VAL A 125 7.03 -1.53 -9.69
N PHE A 126 8.25 -1.74 -10.19
CA PHE A 126 9.44 -1.90 -9.36
C PHE A 126 9.70 -0.63 -8.52
N GLY A 127 9.67 0.56 -9.14
CA GLY A 127 9.90 1.83 -8.47
C GLY A 127 8.86 2.14 -7.38
N ILE A 128 7.57 2.04 -7.71
CA ILE A 128 6.47 2.26 -6.76
C ILE A 128 6.53 1.25 -5.62
N GLY A 129 6.74 -0.02 -5.95
CA GLY A 129 6.81 -1.08 -4.95
C GLY A 129 7.99 -0.90 -4.00
N THR A 130 9.18 -0.52 -4.52
CA THR A 130 10.35 -0.21 -3.72
C THR A 130 10.07 0.98 -2.80
N LEU A 131 9.59 2.10 -3.34
CA LEU A 131 9.28 3.30 -2.57
C LEU A 131 8.27 3.03 -1.43
N TYR A 132 7.29 2.16 -1.68
CA TYR A 132 6.28 1.80 -0.67
C TYR A 132 6.80 0.77 0.35
N LEU A 133 7.83 -0.03 0.02
CA LEU A 133 8.47 -0.95 0.96
C LEU A 133 9.33 -0.21 2.00
N LEU A 134 9.93 0.94 1.65
CA LEU A 134 10.79 1.69 2.57
C LEU A 134 10.11 2.00 3.91
N PRO A 135 8.92 2.62 3.97
CA PRO A 135 8.25 2.92 5.25
C PRO A 135 7.81 1.67 6.02
N GLN A 136 7.63 0.52 5.36
CA GLN A 136 7.36 -0.73 6.08
C GLN A 136 8.61 -1.19 6.88
N LEU A 137 9.78 -1.09 6.28
CA LEU A 137 11.04 -1.43 6.92
C LEU A 137 11.40 -0.42 8.02
N GLN A 138 11.16 0.88 7.77
CA GLN A 138 11.34 1.93 8.76
C GLN A 138 10.42 1.74 9.98
N GLY A 139 9.13 1.47 9.75
CA GLY A 139 8.15 1.22 10.81
C GLY A 139 8.52 -0.01 11.65
N ALA A 140 9.04 -1.06 11.01
CA ALA A 140 9.54 -2.24 11.73
C ALA A 140 10.75 -1.91 12.61
N GLY A 141 11.68 -1.10 12.07
CA GLY A 141 12.83 -0.58 12.80
C GLY A 141 12.40 0.27 14.00
N LEU A 142 11.52 1.24 13.78
CA LEU A 142 10.96 2.10 14.81
C LEU A 142 10.28 1.29 15.92
N THR A 143 9.41 0.35 15.56
CA THR A 143 8.67 -0.46 16.53
C THR A 143 9.60 -1.30 17.40
N LEU A 144 10.57 -1.99 16.78
CA LEU A 144 11.52 -2.79 17.54
C LEU A 144 12.40 -1.93 18.45
N HIS A 145 12.84 -0.76 17.97
CA HIS A 145 13.60 0.20 18.74
C HIS A 145 12.80 0.71 19.96
N THR A 146 11.56 1.15 19.75
CA THR A 146 10.67 1.64 20.83
C THR A 146 10.44 0.60 21.90
N VAL A 147 10.32 -0.68 21.53
CA VAL A 147 10.03 -1.78 22.46
C VAL A 147 11.28 -2.27 23.20
N THR A 148 12.45 -2.32 22.54
CA THR A 148 13.63 -3.04 23.04
C THR A 148 14.88 -2.16 23.19
N GLY A 149 14.91 -0.97 22.59
CA GLY A 149 16.12 -0.16 22.44
C GLY A 149 17.10 -0.69 21.37
N ALA A 150 16.74 -1.77 20.64
CA ALA A 150 17.60 -2.33 19.59
C ALA A 150 17.79 -1.34 18.43
N PRO A 151 18.92 -1.39 17.72
CA PRO A 151 19.12 -0.57 16.52
C PRO A 151 18.02 -0.79 15.48
N THR A 152 17.56 0.26 14.83
CA THR A 152 16.42 0.23 13.88
C THR A 152 16.62 -0.73 12.70
N TRP A 153 17.86 -0.91 12.24
CA TRP A 153 18.17 -1.87 11.15
C TRP A 153 17.81 -3.32 11.48
N VAL A 154 17.78 -3.68 12.79
CA VAL A 154 17.43 -5.04 13.22
C VAL A 154 15.97 -5.36 12.91
N GLY A 155 15.05 -4.44 13.22
CA GLY A 155 13.63 -4.59 12.90
C GLY A 155 13.39 -4.66 11.39
N ALA A 156 14.06 -3.81 10.62
CA ALA A 156 14.01 -3.84 9.16
C ALA A 156 14.50 -5.19 8.60
N LEU A 157 15.61 -5.73 9.12
CA LEU A 157 16.17 -7.02 8.72
C LEU A 157 15.22 -8.18 9.03
N VAL A 158 14.65 -8.20 10.23
CA VAL A 158 13.68 -9.24 10.65
C VAL A 158 12.51 -9.30 9.68
N VAL A 159 11.89 -8.15 9.37
CA VAL A 159 10.79 -8.11 8.40
C VAL A 159 11.26 -8.52 7.01
N ALA A 160 12.41 -8.05 6.54
CA ALA A 160 12.95 -8.39 5.23
C ALA A 160 13.15 -9.90 5.07
N VAL A 161 13.74 -10.58 6.05
CA VAL A 161 14.00 -12.03 6.03
C VAL A 161 12.70 -12.82 6.05
N ILE A 162 11.75 -12.46 6.93
CA ILE A 162 10.46 -13.16 7.04
C ILE A 162 9.66 -13.03 5.75
N VAL A 163 9.58 -11.81 5.19
CA VAL A 163 8.86 -11.54 3.95
C VAL A 163 9.48 -12.29 2.78
N ALA A 164 10.80 -12.21 2.62
CA ALA A 164 11.51 -12.93 1.55
C ALA A 164 11.25 -14.45 1.63
N THR A 165 11.32 -15.02 2.83
CA THR A 165 11.07 -16.44 3.07
C THR A 165 9.64 -16.83 2.74
N ASN A 166 8.64 -16.10 3.26
CA ASN A 166 7.23 -16.40 3.05
C ASN A 166 6.81 -16.26 1.58
N VAL A 167 7.28 -15.22 0.88
CA VAL A 167 6.95 -15.00 -0.53
C VAL A 167 7.62 -16.06 -1.41
N ALA A 168 8.91 -16.34 -1.18
CA ALA A 168 9.64 -17.37 -1.92
C ALA A 168 9.06 -18.78 -1.68
N ALA A 169 8.52 -19.03 -0.48
CA ALA A 169 7.94 -20.33 -0.15
C ALA A 169 6.55 -20.54 -0.79
N GLY A 170 5.60 -19.65 -0.60
CA GLY A 170 4.17 -19.93 -0.82
C GLY A 170 3.46 -19.17 -1.94
N GLY A 171 4.03 -18.10 -2.48
CA GLY A 171 3.38 -17.26 -3.50
C GLY A 171 2.04 -16.64 -3.03
N MET A 172 1.23 -16.21 -3.99
CA MET A 172 -0.03 -15.48 -3.74
C MET A 172 -1.05 -16.26 -2.92
N ARG A 173 -1.17 -17.58 -3.13
CA ARG A 173 -2.18 -18.40 -2.46
C ARG A 173 -1.94 -18.49 -0.95
N SER A 174 -0.69 -18.75 -0.57
CA SER A 174 -0.28 -18.81 0.84
C SER A 174 -0.43 -17.45 1.51
N ILE A 175 0.07 -16.40 0.86
CA ILE A 175 0.05 -15.03 1.39
C ILE A 175 -1.38 -14.53 1.62
N THR A 176 -2.36 -14.96 0.81
CA THR A 176 -3.77 -14.59 1.01
C THR A 176 -4.29 -14.99 2.40
N PHE A 177 -3.96 -16.19 2.87
CA PHE A 177 -4.38 -16.63 4.22
C PHE A 177 -3.63 -15.91 5.32
N VAL A 178 -2.33 -15.70 5.15
CA VAL A 178 -1.48 -14.93 6.07
C VAL A 178 -2.03 -13.51 6.25
N GLN A 179 -2.30 -12.81 5.16
CA GLN A 179 -2.77 -11.43 5.20
C GLN A 179 -4.19 -11.29 5.73
N ALA A 180 -5.07 -12.25 5.47
CA ALA A 180 -6.40 -12.28 6.06
C ALA A 180 -6.32 -12.41 7.60
N PHE A 181 -5.46 -13.29 8.12
CA PHE A 181 -5.18 -13.37 9.56
C PHE A 181 -4.61 -12.05 10.09
N GLN A 182 -3.62 -11.48 9.41
CA GLN A 182 -2.97 -10.24 9.81
C GLN A 182 -3.91 -9.03 9.81
N TYR A 183 -4.94 -8.98 8.96
CA TYR A 183 -5.97 -7.94 9.03
C TYR A 183 -6.69 -7.94 10.39
N TRP A 184 -7.20 -9.10 10.81
CA TRP A 184 -7.93 -9.22 12.06
C TRP A 184 -7.04 -8.95 13.28
N MET A 185 -5.78 -9.39 13.21
CA MET A 185 -4.78 -9.10 14.24
C MET A 185 -4.55 -7.59 14.37
N LYS A 186 -4.36 -6.86 13.24
CA LYS A 186 -4.20 -5.40 13.23
C LYS A 186 -5.41 -4.67 13.80
N LEU A 187 -6.60 -5.05 13.35
CA LEU A 187 -7.84 -4.43 13.82
C LEU A 187 -7.99 -4.61 15.33
N THR A 188 -7.79 -5.83 15.84
CA THR A 188 -7.85 -6.11 17.29
C THR A 188 -6.78 -5.33 18.05
N ALA A 189 -5.55 -5.29 17.54
CA ALA A 189 -4.44 -4.60 18.18
C ALA A 189 -4.62 -3.07 18.22
N LEU A 190 -5.36 -2.50 17.28
CA LEU A 190 -5.65 -1.07 17.25
C LEU A 190 -6.91 -0.74 18.09
N ALA A 191 -7.95 -1.56 17.98
CA ALA A 191 -9.22 -1.31 18.66
C ALA A 191 -9.15 -1.53 20.17
N THR A 192 -8.54 -2.65 20.62
CA THR A 192 -8.56 -3.05 22.03
C THR A 192 -7.93 -2.01 22.96
N PRO A 193 -6.73 -1.44 22.69
CA PRO A 193 -6.18 -0.41 23.57
C PRO A 193 -7.03 0.86 23.63
N VAL A 194 -7.59 1.31 22.49
CA VAL A 194 -8.47 2.50 22.47
C VAL A 194 -9.72 2.27 23.32
N PHE A 195 -10.39 1.13 23.17
CA PHE A 195 -11.55 0.82 24.00
C PHE A 195 -11.20 0.71 25.49
N ALA A 196 -10.07 0.09 25.81
CA ALA A 196 -9.59 0.01 27.19
C ALA A 196 -9.33 1.39 27.79
N ILE A 197 -8.68 2.30 27.04
CA ILE A 197 -8.43 3.69 27.45
C ILE A 197 -9.74 4.44 27.62
N CYS A 198 -10.69 4.32 26.69
CA CYS A 198 -11.99 4.96 26.78
C CYS A 198 -12.80 4.48 28.00
N LEU A 199 -12.76 3.19 28.31
CA LEU A 199 -13.40 2.63 29.50
C LEU A 199 -12.74 3.10 30.80
N ALA A 200 -11.42 3.19 30.80
CA ALA A 200 -10.65 3.67 31.98
C ALA A 200 -10.69 5.20 32.12
N TRP A 201 -11.20 5.95 31.17
CA TRP A 201 -11.17 7.41 31.13
C TRP A 201 -11.68 8.08 32.41
N GLY A 202 -12.73 7.52 33.02
CA GLY A 202 -13.30 8.04 34.26
C GLY A 202 -12.43 7.84 35.49
N SER A 203 -11.55 6.85 35.49
CA SER A 203 -10.71 6.44 36.62
C SER A 203 -9.26 6.96 36.55
N VAL A 204 -8.78 7.30 35.37
CA VAL A 204 -7.37 7.72 35.13
C VAL A 204 -7.14 9.21 35.45
N GLY A 205 -8.16 9.91 35.98
CA GLY A 205 -8.08 11.37 36.25
C GLY A 205 -8.14 12.17 34.94
N ARG A 206 -9.09 13.06 34.80
CA ARG A 206 -9.28 13.89 33.60
C ARG A 206 -8.23 15.00 33.56
N PRO A 207 -7.14 14.89 32.78
CA PRO A 207 -6.41 16.11 32.41
C PRO A 207 -7.38 16.93 31.55
N GLY A 208 -7.63 18.18 31.90
CA GLY A 208 -8.61 19.09 31.37
C GLY A 208 -9.22 18.69 30.02
N GLY A 209 -10.47 18.34 30.05
CA GLY A 209 -11.30 17.64 29.06
C GLY A 209 -10.75 17.51 27.65
N VAL A 210 -10.89 16.34 27.03
CA VAL A 210 -10.60 16.05 25.59
C VAL A 210 -11.13 17.16 24.67
N PHE A 211 -12.25 17.77 25.01
CA PHE A 211 -12.86 18.88 24.31
C PHE A 211 -12.14 20.22 24.49
N GLY A 212 -11.25 20.38 25.48
CA GLY A 212 -10.39 21.57 25.61
C GLY A 212 -9.29 21.59 24.55
N ALA A 213 -8.66 20.45 24.31
CA ALA A 213 -7.64 20.31 23.25
C ALA A 213 -8.23 20.35 21.83
N LEU A 214 -9.53 20.08 21.67
CA LEU A 214 -10.24 20.17 20.39
C LEU A 214 -10.68 21.61 20.03
N ARG A 215 -10.45 22.61 20.89
CA ARG A 215 -10.74 24.02 20.61
C ARG A 215 -9.59 24.79 19.98
N ASP A 216 -8.42 24.19 19.91
CA ASP A 216 -7.24 24.77 19.32
C ASP A 216 -7.26 24.60 17.79
N GLU A 217 -6.39 25.35 17.09
CA GLU A 217 -6.14 25.26 15.65
C GLU A 217 -5.98 23.80 15.13
N TRP A 218 -5.68 22.86 16.02
CA TRP A 218 -5.57 21.43 15.72
C TRP A 218 -6.88 20.80 15.18
N ALA A 219 -8.03 21.28 15.62
CA ALA A 219 -9.34 20.82 15.16
C ALA A 219 -9.86 21.61 13.94
N GLU A 220 -9.19 22.73 13.60
CA GLU A 220 -9.59 23.57 12.48
C GLU A 220 -9.09 23.04 11.15
N PRO A 221 -9.98 22.81 10.16
CA PRO A 221 -9.57 22.45 8.81
C PRO A 221 -8.74 23.55 8.14
N LEU A 222 -7.80 23.15 7.28
CA LEU A 222 -6.93 24.03 6.49
C LEU A 222 -6.05 24.94 7.37
N SER A 223 -5.69 24.46 8.56
CA SER A 223 -4.78 25.14 9.47
C SER A 223 -3.34 25.12 8.94
N THR A 224 -2.52 26.05 9.43
CA THR A 224 -1.06 26.11 9.13
C THR A 224 -0.22 25.32 10.14
N LEU A 225 -0.84 24.52 11.00
CA LEU A 225 -0.18 23.69 12.02
C LEU A 225 0.90 22.81 11.42
N GLY A 226 2.02 22.68 12.14
CA GLY A 226 3.17 21.89 11.71
C GLY A 226 3.93 22.51 10.53
N GLY A 227 3.81 23.83 10.32
CA GLY A 227 4.54 24.56 9.28
C GLY A 227 4.02 24.31 7.85
N ARG A 228 2.75 23.93 7.69
CA ARG A 228 2.11 23.75 6.38
C ARG A 228 1.90 25.10 5.70
N GLU A 229 2.69 25.39 4.69
CA GLU A 229 2.43 26.48 3.75
C GLU A 229 1.36 26.03 2.75
N HIS A 230 0.47 26.92 2.34
CA HIS A 230 -0.60 26.65 1.35
C HIS A 230 -1.47 25.40 1.66
N PRO A 231 -2.12 25.30 2.84
CA PRO A 231 -2.83 24.11 3.30
C PRO A 231 -3.95 23.66 2.34
N LEU A 232 -4.62 24.60 1.69
CA LEU A 232 -5.66 24.29 0.68
C LEU A 232 -5.11 23.45 -0.47
N TYR A 233 -4.02 23.88 -1.10
CA TYR A 233 -3.39 23.16 -2.19
C TYR A 233 -2.88 21.79 -1.71
N ALA A 234 -2.16 21.76 -0.59
CA ALA A 234 -1.58 20.53 -0.04
C ALA A 234 -2.65 19.49 0.27
N THR A 235 -3.79 19.90 0.86
CA THR A 235 -4.91 19.02 1.19
C THR A 235 -5.57 18.44 -0.07
N TYR A 236 -5.90 19.26 -1.07
CA TYR A 236 -6.49 18.75 -2.31
C TYR A 236 -5.52 17.86 -3.10
N SER A 237 -4.24 18.21 -3.14
CA SER A 237 -3.22 17.37 -3.79
C SER A 237 -3.08 16.01 -3.11
N LEU A 238 -3.11 15.99 -1.77
CA LEU A 238 -3.11 14.76 -0.99
C LEU A 238 -4.35 13.89 -1.30
N ILE A 239 -5.54 14.48 -1.31
CA ILE A 239 -6.79 13.75 -1.65
C ILE A 239 -6.67 13.13 -3.04
N LEU A 240 -6.20 13.88 -4.04
CA LEU A 240 -5.99 13.38 -5.40
C LEU A 240 -4.98 12.23 -5.42
N ALA A 241 -3.83 12.38 -4.72
CA ALA A 241 -2.83 11.32 -4.61
C ALA A 241 -3.44 10.03 -4.06
N LEU A 242 -4.17 10.11 -2.93
CA LEU A 242 -4.70 8.94 -2.24
C LEU A 242 -5.86 8.29 -3.00
N CYS A 243 -6.83 9.07 -3.47
CA CYS A 243 -7.98 8.54 -4.20
C CYS A 243 -7.59 7.90 -5.52
N PHE A 244 -6.80 8.59 -6.33
CA PHE A 244 -6.44 8.11 -7.66
C PHE A 244 -5.21 7.20 -7.63
N GLY A 245 -4.30 7.36 -6.65
CA GLY A 245 -3.18 6.47 -6.45
C GLY A 245 -3.60 5.05 -6.08
N THR A 246 -4.63 4.88 -5.27
CA THR A 246 -5.20 3.56 -4.94
C THR A 246 -5.53 2.76 -6.22
N MET A 247 -6.05 3.42 -7.27
CA MET A 247 -6.32 2.78 -8.55
C MET A 247 -5.07 2.39 -9.34
N GLY A 248 -3.92 2.95 -9.00
CA GLY A 248 -2.65 2.70 -9.68
C GLY A 248 -1.66 1.83 -8.90
N LEU A 249 -1.98 1.41 -7.67
CA LEU A 249 -1.04 0.61 -6.87
C LEU A 249 -0.94 -0.83 -7.37
N PRO A 250 0.24 -1.27 -7.82
CA PRO A 250 0.39 -2.59 -8.45
C PRO A 250 -0.01 -3.76 -7.55
N HIS A 251 0.39 -3.74 -6.27
CA HIS A 251 0.09 -4.81 -5.31
C HIS A 251 -1.41 -4.92 -5.02
N VAL A 252 -2.13 -3.79 -4.94
CA VAL A 252 -3.59 -3.76 -4.79
C VAL A 252 -4.27 -4.38 -6.02
N LEU A 253 -3.82 -3.99 -7.20
CA LEU A 253 -4.42 -4.42 -8.47
C LEU A 253 -4.25 -5.92 -8.73
N VAL A 254 -3.11 -6.49 -8.38
CA VAL A 254 -2.84 -7.94 -8.50
C VAL A 254 -3.89 -8.77 -7.76
N ARG A 255 -4.43 -8.27 -6.66
CA ARG A 255 -5.47 -8.95 -5.88
C ARG A 255 -6.79 -9.12 -6.61
N PHE A 256 -7.12 -8.24 -7.54
CA PHE A 256 -8.35 -8.39 -8.33
C PHE A 256 -8.28 -9.56 -9.29
N TYR A 257 -7.09 -9.92 -9.77
CA TYR A 257 -6.91 -11.10 -10.62
C TYR A 257 -7.15 -12.43 -9.90
N THR A 258 -7.12 -12.46 -8.56
CA THR A 258 -7.40 -13.68 -7.76
C THR A 258 -8.87 -14.00 -7.64
N ASN A 259 -9.78 -13.06 -7.93
CA ASN A 259 -11.22 -13.31 -7.91
C ASN A 259 -11.65 -14.26 -9.04
N PRO A 260 -12.72 -15.07 -8.86
CA PRO A 260 -13.25 -15.93 -9.91
C PRO A 260 -13.75 -15.15 -11.13
N ASP A 261 -14.49 -14.09 -10.91
CA ASP A 261 -15.12 -13.28 -11.96
C ASP A 261 -15.23 -11.79 -11.57
N GLY A 262 -15.72 -10.95 -12.49
CA GLY A 262 -15.87 -9.51 -12.25
C GLY A 262 -16.95 -9.16 -11.22
N ARG A 263 -17.99 -10.03 -11.02
CA ARG A 263 -18.99 -9.84 -9.97
C ARG A 263 -18.37 -10.09 -8.58
N ALA A 264 -17.57 -11.15 -8.47
CA ALA A 264 -16.82 -11.45 -7.25
C ALA A 264 -15.84 -10.31 -6.94
N ALA A 265 -15.12 -9.75 -7.93
CA ALA A 265 -14.25 -8.62 -7.75
C ALA A 265 -14.97 -7.40 -7.16
N ARG A 266 -16.17 -7.06 -7.67
CA ARG A 266 -16.97 -5.97 -7.10
C ARG A 266 -17.44 -6.26 -5.67
N ARG A 267 -17.92 -7.48 -5.38
CA ARG A 267 -18.33 -7.88 -4.03
C ARG A 267 -17.15 -7.81 -3.04
N THR A 268 -15.99 -8.27 -3.46
CA THR A 268 -14.75 -8.14 -2.68
C THR A 268 -14.49 -6.69 -2.33
N THR A 269 -14.58 -5.76 -3.31
CA THR A 269 -14.29 -4.34 -3.07
C THR A 269 -15.29 -3.69 -2.10
N VAL A 270 -16.57 -4.03 -2.16
CA VAL A 270 -17.58 -3.54 -1.19
C VAL A 270 -17.23 -3.99 0.23
N VAL A 271 -16.82 -5.24 0.40
CA VAL A 271 -16.41 -5.73 1.73
C VAL A 271 -15.13 -5.04 2.18
N VAL A 272 -14.15 -4.82 1.28
CA VAL A 272 -12.93 -4.05 1.59
C VAL A 272 -13.27 -2.65 2.08
N LEU A 273 -14.19 -1.93 1.42
CA LEU A 273 -14.63 -0.60 1.85
C LEU A 273 -15.14 -0.60 3.31
N ALA A 274 -15.96 -1.60 3.67
CA ALA A 274 -16.47 -1.73 5.04
C ALA A 274 -15.32 -2.01 6.04
N LEU A 275 -14.39 -2.92 5.70
CA LEU A 275 -13.27 -3.28 6.55
C LEU A 275 -12.29 -2.11 6.74
N LEU A 276 -11.98 -1.37 5.68
CA LEU A 276 -11.13 -0.17 5.75
C LEU A 276 -11.80 0.94 6.55
N GLY A 277 -13.09 1.21 6.29
CA GLY A 277 -13.84 2.22 7.04
C GLY A 277 -13.84 1.93 8.54
N THR A 278 -14.04 0.65 8.93
CA THR A 278 -13.96 0.23 10.33
C THR A 278 -12.58 0.48 10.93
N PHE A 279 -11.51 0.13 10.21
CA PHE A 279 -10.14 0.33 10.70
C PHE A 279 -9.80 1.81 10.89
N TYR A 280 -10.16 2.66 9.92
CA TYR A 280 -9.81 4.09 9.95
C TYR A 280 -10.58 4.93 10.97
N LEU A 281 -11.48 4.33 11.75
CA LEU A 281 -12.07 4.99 12.92
C LEU A 281 -11.07 5.15 14.07
N PHE A 282 -10.05 4.29 14.17
CA PHE A 282 -9.16 4.24 15.34
C PHE A 282 -7.98 5.23 15.29
N PRO A 283 -7.24 5.44 14.18
CA PRO A 283 -6.11 6.37 14.15
C PRO A 283 -6.43 7.78 14.65
N PRO A 284 -7.59 8.40 14.29
CA PRO A 284 -7.99 9.68 14.87
C PRO A 284 -8.18 9.64 16.38
N MET A 285 -8.69 8.53 16.93
CA MET A 285 -8.84 8.35 18.37
C MET A 285 -7.50 8.30 19.09
N TYR A 286 -6.50 7.59 18.51
CA TYR A 286 -5.13 7.60 19.05
C TYR A 286 -4.53 9.01 19.04
N ALA A 287 -4.74 9.78 17.98
CA ALA A 287 -4.23 11.14 17.87
C ALA A 287 -4.86 12.07 18.93
N ALA A 288 -6.18 12.02 19.10
CA ALA A 288 -6.90 12.83 20.09
C ALA A 288 -6.48 12.44 21.53
N LEU A 289 -6.38 11.14 21.84
CA LEU A 289 -5.90 10.66 23.12
C LEU A 289 -4.41 11.00 23.33
N GLY A 290 -3.60 10.92 22.26
CA GLY A 290 -2.19 11.27 22.29
C GLY A 290 -1.94 12.74 22.65
N ARG A 291 -2.76 13.66 22.16
CA ARG A 291 -2.70 15.08 22.56
C ARG A 291 -2.86 15.26 24.08
N THR A 292 -3.66 14.41 24.72
CA THR A 292 -3.94 14.51 26.13
C THR A 292 -2.90 13.77 27.00
N PHE A 293 -2.49 12.57 26.60
CA PHE A 293 -1.68 11.70 27.44
C PHE A 293 -0.20 11.59 27.02
N ALA A 294 0.13 12.05 25.81
CA ALA A 294 1.49 12.02 25.25
C ALA A 294 1.81 13.27 24.42
N PRO A 295 1.64 14.51 24.98
CA PRO A 295 1.83 15.75 24.24
C PRO A 295 3.27 15.97 23.77
N ASP A 296 4.25 15.35 24.41
CA ASP A 296 5.67 15.37 24.06
C ASP A 296 5.93 14.73 22.68
N LEU A 297 5.10 13.78 22.26
CA LEU A 297 5.23 13.12 20.96
C LEU A 297 4.89 14.05 19.78
N VAL A 298 4.24 15.18 20.01
CA VAL A 298 3.94 16.17 18.96
C VAL A 298 5.21 16.75 18.34
N SER A 299 6.24 16.99 19.16
CA SER A 299 7.54 17.52 18.74
C SER A 299 8.63 16.45 18.57
N GLY A 300 8.28 15.17 18.74
CA GLY A 300 9.20 14.05 18.72
C GLY A 300 8.81 12.95 17.72
N ALA A 301 8.83 11.71 18.17
CA ALA A 301 8.50 10.54 17.37
C ALA A 301 6.97 10.31 17.29
N SER A 302 6.23 11.17 16.61
CA SER A 302 4.77 11.13 16.54
C SER A 302 4.22 9.79 16.01
N ASP A 303 4.96 9.12 15.13
CA ASP A 303 4.60 7.79 14.59
C ASP A 303 4.61 6.69 15.69
N SER A 304 5.21 6.94 16.87
CA SER A 304 5.20 5.98 18.00
C SER A 304 3.94 6.07 18.87
N VAL A 305 3.05 7.05 18.65
CA VAL A 305 1.89 7.30 19.51
C VAL A 305 1.03 6.05 19.77
N VAL A 306 0.81 5.23 18.74
CA VAL A 306 0.01 3.99 18.87
C VAL A 306 0.68 2.98 19.79
N LEU A 307 2.00 2.92 19.79
CA LEU A 307 2.79 1.99 20.59
C LEU A 307 2.91 2.44 22.04
N GLU A 308 3.12 3.75 22.24
CA GLU A 308 3.43 4.31 23.55
C GLU A 308 2.19 4.63 24.39
N LEU A 309 1.07 5.01 23.75
CA LEU A 309 -0.13 5.49 24.42
C LEU A 309 -0.65 4.54 25.52
N PRO A 310 -0.71 3.21 25.33
CA PRO A 310 -1.16 2.30 26.39
C PRO A 310 -0.31 2.37 27.66
N GLY A 311 1.03 2.44 27.50
CA GLY A 311 1.95 2.58 28.64
C GLY A 311 1.85 3.94 29.33
N ARG A 312 1.61 5.03 28.54
CA ARG A 312 1.43 6.38 29.10
C ARG A 312 0.15 6.51 29.93
N VAL A 313 -0.92 5.79 29.54
CA VAL A 313 -2.22 5.86 30.23
C VAL A 313 -2.28 4.93 31.44
N PHE A 314 -1.83 3.69 31.32
CA PHE A 314 -1.95 2.66 32.35
C PHE A 314 -0.69 2.51 33.23
N GLY A 315 0.41 3.24 32.89
CA GLY A 315 1.69 3.14 33.58
C GLY A 315 2.37 1.78 33.42
N ASP A 316 3.32 1.47 34.30
CA ASP A 316 4.09 0.22 34.30
C ASP A 316 3.31 -0.96 34.93
N GLY A 317 1.99 -0.99 34.74
CA GLY A 317 1.13 -2.07 35.18
C GLY A 317 0.88 -3.13 34.11
N ALA A 318 0.36 -4.30 34.51
CA ALA A 318 0.06 -5.42 33.61
C ALA A 318 -0.85 -5.02 32.43
N ALA A 319 -1.77 -4.08 32.64
CA ALA A 319 -2.66 -3.58 31.57
C ALA A 319 -1.89 -2.78 30.51
N GLY A 320 -1.03 -1.84 30.92
CA GLY A 320 -0.19 -1.06 30.01
C GLY A 320 0.76 -1.94 29.19
N ASP A 321 1.40 -2.90 29.86
CA ASP A 321 2.32 -3.84 29.22
C ASP A 321 1.62 -4.76 28.21
N LEU A 322 0.44 -5.30 28.56
CA LEU A 322 -0.31 -6.20 27.68
C LEU A 322 -0.85 -5.46 26.44
N LEU A 323 -1.43 -4.28 26.65
CA LEU A 323 -1.98 -3.47 25.55
C LEU A 323 -0.89 -2.92 24.64
N GLY A 324 0.25 -2.52 25.20
CA GLY A 324 1.43 -2.12 24.42
C GLY A 324 2.04 -3.28 23.62
N ALA A 325 2.11 -4.47 24.23
CA ALA A 325 2.56 -5.68 23.52
C ALA A 325 1.61 -6.06 22.38
N LEU A 326 0.30 -5.91 22.57
CA LEU A 326 -0.71 -6.13 21.52
C LEU A 326 -0.56 -5.11 20.38
N ALA A 327 -0.33 -3.83 20.69
CA ALA A 327 -0.07 -2.79 19.68
C ALA A 327 1.19 -3.08 18.87
N ALA A 328 2.29 -3.49 19.51
CA ALA A 328 3.54 -3.87 18.84
C ALA A 328 3.34 -5.09 17.93
N ALA A 329 2.62 -6.11 18.38
CA ALA A 329 2.28 -7.29 17.57
C ALA A 329 1.44 -6.92 16.33
N GLY A 330 0.44 -6.02 16.50
CA GLY A 330 -0.35 -5.47 15.39
C GLY A 330 0.47 -4.67 14.38
N ALA A 331 1.42 -3.87 14.85
CA ALA A 331 2.36 -3.14 14.01
C ALA A 331 3.20 -4.11 13.15
N PHE A 332 3.78 -5.15 13.75
CA PHE A 332 4.52 -6.17 12.99
C PHE A 332 3.63 -6.92 11.99
N ALA A 333 2.38 -7.22 12.34
CA ALA A 333 1.41 -7.76 11.38
C ALA A 333 1.18 -6.80 10.20
N ALA A 334 1.19 -5.48 10.44
CA ALA A 334 1.04 -4.48 9.38
C ALA A 334 2.25 -4.47 8.43
N PHE A 335 3.46 -4.47 8.97
CA PHE A 335 4.68 -4.47 8.15
C PHE A 335 4.79 -5.74 7.32
N LEU A 336 4.60 -6.90 7.93
CA LEU A 336 4.70 -8.21 7.26
C LEU A 336 3.64 -8.36 6.15
N SER A 337 2.40 -7.95 6.39
CA SER A 337 1.32 -8.11 5.41
C SER A 337 1.54 -7.27 4.16
N THR A 338 1.81 -5.98 4.34
CA THR A 338 2.00 -5.04 3.22
C THR A 338 3.29 -5.34 2.47
N SER A 339 4.39 -5.59 3.19
CA SER A 339 5.66 -5.97 2.56
C SER A 339 5.54 -7.26 1.75
N SER A 340 4.79 -8.26 2.22
CA SER A 340 4.57 -9.50 1.47
C SER A 340 3.84 -9.26 0.15
N GLY A 341 2.79 -8.44 0.16
CA GLY A 341 2.05 -8.11 -1.06
C GLY A 341 2.86 -7.31 -2.07
N LEU A 342 3.57 -6.28 -1.60
CA LEU A 342 4.50 -5.50 -2.44
C LEU A 342 5.58 -6.39 -3.05
N THR A 343 6.17 -7.27 -2.23
CA THR A 343 7.20 -8.20 -2.69
C THR A 343 6.69 -9.16 -3.76
N VAL A 344 5.45 -9.68 -3.64
CA VAL A 344 4.84 -10.51 -4.70
C VAL A 344 4.66 -9.73 -6.00
N ALA A 345 4.19 -8.48 -5.93
CA ALA A 345 4.00 -7.66 -7.11
C ALA A 345 5.34 -7.36 -7.81
N ILE A 346 6.37 -6.99 -7.06
CA ILE A 346 7.72 -6.73 -7.59
C ILE A 346 8.35 -8.03 -8.12
N ALA A 347 8.28 -9.12 -7.35
CA ALA A 347 8.82 -10.41 -7.75
C ALA A 347 8.18 -10.93 -9.04
N GLY A 348 6.86 -10.73 -9.20
CA GLY A 348 6.15 -11.10 -10.42
C GLY A 348 6.73 -10.42 -11.67
N VAL A 349 7.06 -9.14 -11.57
CA VAL A 349 7.66 -8.36 -12.65
C VAL A 349 9.11 -8.76 -12.90
N ILE A 350 9.93 -8.87 -11.85
CA ILE A 350 11.33 -9.31 -11.95
C ILE A 350 11.40 -10.71 -12.59
N ASP A 351 10.55 -11.63 -12.15
CA ASP A 351 10.51 -12.97 -12.71
C ASP A 351 10.15 -12.96 -14.20
N GLN A 352 9.02 -12.36 -14.56
CA GLN A 352 8.49 -12.43 -15.93
C GLN A 352 9.38 -11.69 -16.94
N ASP A 353 9.87 -10.50 -16.59
CA ASP A 353 10.51 -9.61 -17.54
C ASP A 353 12.05 -9.68 -17.53
N LEU A 354 12.66 -10.12 -16.42
CA LEU A 354 14.12 -10.16 -16.28
C LEU A 354 14.70 -11.57 -16.16
N LEU A 355 14.11 -12.43 -15.32
CA LEU A 355 14.75 -13.69 -14.94
C LEU A 355 14.30 -14.89 -15.77
N ARG A 356 13.00 -15.04 -16.00
CA ARG A 356 12.44 -16.26 -16.62
C ARG A 356 13.04 -16.60 -17.98
N SER A 357 13.19 -15.60 -18.86
CA SER A 357 13.77 -15.79 -20.18
C SER A 357 15.26 -16.16 -20.15
N ARG A 358 16.00 -15.62 -19.17
CA ARG A 358 17.43 -15.90 -18.99
C ARG A 358 17.66 -17.28 -18.37
N LEU A 359 16.90 -17.63 -17.33
CA LEU A 359 17.00 -18.93 -16.66
C LEU A 359 16.57 -20.09 -17.57
N ARG A 360 15.54 -19.93 -18.42
CA ARG A 360 15.16 -20.92 -19.42
C ARG A 360 16.27 -21.21 -20.44
N ARG A 361 17.16 -20.25 -20.71
CA ARG A 361 18.32 -20.46 -21.60
C ARG A 361 19.47 -21.21 -20.90
N LEU A 362 19.54 -21.13 -19.57
CA LEU A 362 20.64 -21.70 -18.78
C LEU A 362 20.32 -23.08 -18.19
N THR A 363 19.05 -23.36 -17.96
CA THR A 363 18.60 -24.57 -17.24
C THR A 363 17.37 -25.16 -17.94
N ALA A 364 17.46 -26.41 -18.41
CA ALA A 364 16.33 -27.18 -18.90
C ALA A 364 15.70 -27.94 -17.71
N GLY A 365 14.43 -27.61 -17.34
CA GLY A 365 13.72 -28.34 -16.28
C GLY A 365 12.34 -27.73 -15.95
N ASP A 366 11.43 -28.57 -15.46
CA ASP A 366 10.04 -28.18 -15.17
C ASP A 366 9.90 -27.16 -14.02
N ASN A 367 10.92 -26.99 -13.18
CA ASN A 367 10.89 -26.11 -12.00
C ASN A 367 11.46 -24.70 -12.26
N VAL A 368 11.82 -24.36 -13.49
CA VAL A 368 12.45 -23.06 -13.82
C VAL A 368 11.57 -21.87 -13.39
N ALA A 369 10.25 -21.96 -13.60
CA ALA A 369 9.33 -20.88 -13.26
C ALA A 369 9.20 -20.65 -11.74
N VAL A 370 9.23 -21.70 -10.94
CA VAL A 370 9.15 -21.57 -9.47
C VAL A 370 10.47 -21.06 -8.91
N ASN A 371 11.60 -21.54 -9.41
CA ASN A 371 12.91 -21.10 -8.95
C ASN A 371 13.21 -19.66 -9.36
N SER A 372 12.83 -19.24 -10.57
CA SER A 372 12.99 -17.83 -11.00
C SER A 372 12.15 -16.88 -10.14
N PHE A 373 10.91 -17.26 -9.79
CA PHE A 373 10.08 -16.45 -8.88
C PHE A 373 10.68 -16.35 -7.47
N ARG A 374 11.26 -17.44 -6.93
CA ARG A 374 11.94 -17.42 -5.62
C ARG A 374 13.13 -16.46 -5.61
N ILE A 375 13.97 -16.50 -6.64
CA ILE A 375 15.10 -15.57 -6.78
C ILE A 375 14.58 -14.14 -6.92
N ALA A 376 13.51 -13.92 -7.71
CA ALA A 376 12.89 -12.62 -7.87
C ALA A 376 12.36 -12.07 -6.53
N ALA A 377 11.78 -12.92 -5.69
CA ALA A 377 11.27 -12.52 -4.36
C ALA A 377 12.40 -12.06 -3.42
N LEU A 378 13.55 -12.74 -3.45
CA LEU A 378 14.74 -12.31 -2.69
C LEU A 378 15.25 -10.94 -3.18
N LEU A 379 15.36 -10.74 -4.49
CA LEU A 379 15.79 -9.49 -5.08
C LEU A 379 14.81 -8.34 -4.81
N ALA A 380 13.50 -8.64 -4.80
CA ALA A 380 12.45 -7.66 -4.53
C ALA A 380 12.51 -7.07 -3.12
N VAL A 381 13.06 -7.78 -2.15
CA VAL A 381 13.25 -7.30 -0.77
C VAL A 381 14.63 -6.70 -0.55
N LEU A 382 15.64 -7.23 -1.23
CA LEU A 382 17.04 -6.83 -1.03
C LEU A 382 17.26 -5.35 -1.37
N VAL A 383 16.74 -4.87 -2.51
CA VAL A 383 16.92 -3.47 -2.94
C VAL A 383 16.30 -2.49 -1.95
N PRO A 384 15.02 -2.63 -1.55
CA PRO A 384 14.43 -1.78 -0.51
C PRO A 384 15.17 -1.86 0.82
N TYR A 385 15.64 -3.06 1.23
CA TYR A 385 16.41 -3.19 2.46
C TYR A 385 17.73 -2.44 2.42
N LEU A 386 18.44 -2.46 1.30
CA LEU A 386 19.71 -1.71 1.16
C LEU A 386 19.48 -0.19 1.09
N THR A 387 18.28 0.25 0.72
CA THR A 387 17.93 1.66 0.51
C THR A 387 16.94 2.21 1.55
N TRP A 388 16.53 1.43 2.55
CA TRP A 388 15.47 1.80 3.50
C TRP A 388 15.71 3.11 4.25
N ASN A 389 16.96 3.48 4.45
CA ASN A 389 17.33 4.70 5.19
C ASN A 389 17.27 5.97 4.33
N LEU A 390 17.06 5.87 3.01
CA LEU A 390 16.99 7.04 2.12
C LEU A 390 15.83 7.97 2.44
N THR A 391 14.74 7.46 2.97
CA THR A 391 13.54 8.24 3.33
C THR A 391 13.43 8.52 4.83
N GLY A 392 14.51 8.33 5.59
CA GLY A 392 14.50 8.44 7.05
C GLY A 392 14.11 9.81 7.62
N ALA A 393 14.20 10.87 6.82
CA ALA A 393 13.75 12.22 7.20
C ALA A 393 12.24 12.44 7.05
N LEU A 394 11.53 11.56 6.33
CA LEU A 394 10.09 11.66 6.08
C LEU A 394 9.30 10.80 7.07
N SER A 395 8.08 11.23 7.41
CA SER A 395 7.15 10.38 8.16
C SER A 395 6.77 9.12 7.36
N LEU A 396 6.32 8.06 8.07
CA LEU A 396 5.88 6.83 7.42
C LEU A 396 4.74 7.08 6.42
N ALA A 397 3.80 7.97 6.78
CA ALA A 397 2.64 8.25 5.94
C ALA A 397 2.98 9.19 4.77
N ASP A 398 3.89 10.14 4.92
CA ASP A 398 4.33 11.00 3.81
C ASP A 398 5.07 10.19 2.74
N THR A 399 5.97 9.28 3.14
CA THR A 399 6.66 8.39 2.19
C THR A 399 5.67 7.52 1.40
N VAL A 400 4.64 6.98 2.06
CA VAL A 400 3.56 6.25 1.39
C VAL A 400 2.77 7.18 0.48
N GLY A 401 2.46 8.40 0.92
CA GLY A 401 1.77 9.42 0.12
C GLY A 401 2.47 9.73 -1.21
N LEU A 402 3.81 9.80 -1.21
CA LEU A 402 4.62 9.95 -2.43
C LEU A 402 4.48 8.73 -3.36
N ALA A 403 4.48 7.51 -2.84
CA ALA A 403 4.24 6.31 -3.66
C ALA A 403 2.83 6.34 -4.32
N PHE A 404 1.81 6.82 -3.59
CA PHE A 404 0.48 7.04 -4.14
C PHE A 404 0.46 8.13 -5.21
N ALA A 405 1.22 9.22 -5.05
CA ALA A 405 1.33 10.27 -6.05
C ALA A 405 1.95 9.75 -7.36
N VAL A 406 3.00 8.89 -7.28
CA VAL A 406 3.57 8.23 -8.47
C VAL A 406 2.53 7.32 -9.13
N ALA A 407 1.80 6.52 -8.37
CA ALA A 407 0.76 5.64 -8.88
C ALA A 407 -0.41 6.43 -9.52
N ALA A 408 -0.83 7.54 -8.91
CA ALA A 408 -1.87 8.44 -9.42
C ALA A 408 -1.47 9.10 -10.74
N SER A 409 -0.20 9.42 -10.91
CA SER A 409 0.31 10.11 -12.10
C SER A 409 0.77 9.17 -13.22
N THR A 410 0.81 7.87 -12.98
CA THR A 410 1.26 6.86 -13.97
C THR A 410 0.16 5.85 -14.30
N PHE A 411 -0.11 4.92 -13.39
CA PHE A 411 -1.03 3.81 -13.66
C PHE A 411 -2.50 4.22 -13.62
N CYS A 412 -2.88 5.25 -12.87
CA CYS A 412 -4.26 5.71 -12.89
C CYS A 412 -4.67 6.22 -14.30
N PRO A 413 -3.94 7.16 -14.96
CA PRO A 413 -4.23 7.55 -16.33
C PRO A 413 -4.21 6.37 -17.32
N LEU A 414 -3.22 5.48 -17.21
CA LEU A 414 -3.11 4.30 -18.05
C LEU A 414 -4.35 3.40 -17.97
N LEU A 415 -4.80 3.12 -16.74
CA LEU A 415 -5.94 2.22 -16.50
C LEU A 415 -7.27 2.88 -16.86
N VAL A 416 -7.50 4.11 -16.41
CA VAL A 416 -8.75 4.81 -16.70
C VAL A 416 -8.93 4.99 -18.21
N LEU A 417 -7.95 5.55 -18.89
CA LEU A 417 -8.02 5.75 -20.34
C LEU A 417 -7.93 4.41 -21.10
N GLY A 418 -7.08 3.49 -20.66
CA GLY A 418 -6.93 2.17 -21.28
C GLY A 418 -8.19 1.32 -21.24
N ILE A 419 -8.98 1.40 -20.15
CA ILE A 419 -10.24 0.66 -19.99
C ILE A 419 -11.40 1.38 -20.69
N TRP A 420 -11.50 2.71 -20.56
CA TRP A 420 -12.72 3.43 -20.94
C TRP A 420 -12.62 4.21 -22.24
N TRP A 421 -11.41 4.46 -22.75
CA TRP A 421 -11.20 5.26 -23.96
C TRP A 421 -10.56 4.48 -25.11
N ARG A 422 -11.36 4.16 -26.12
CA ARG A 422 -10.95 3.33 -27.27
C ARG A 422 -9.84 3.96 -28.12
N ARG A 423 -9.73 5.31 -28.14
CA ARG A 423 -8.77 6.04 -28.98
C ARG A 423 -7.38 6.17 -28.36
N MET A 424 -7.15 5.63 -27.19
CA MET A 424 -5.84 5.67 -26.56
C MET A 424 -4.83 4.89 -27.40
N SER A 425 -3.81 5.59 -27.90
CA SER A 425 -2.74 5.00 -28.71
C SER A 425 -1.61 4.44 -27.84
N THR A 426 -0.82 3.52 -28.38
CA THR A 426 0.38 2.97 -27.73
C THR A 426 1.39 4.06 -27.37
N VAL A 427 1.58 5.05 -28.26
CA VAL A 427 2.50 6.18 -28.04
C VAL A 427 1.96 7.11 -26.97
N GLY A 428 0.64 7.37 -26.94
CA GLY A 428 0.00 8.18 -25.91
C GLY A 428 0.08 7.54 -24.54
N ALA A 429 -0.08 6.22 -24.45
CA ALA A 429 0.11 5.46 -23.21
C ALA A 429 1.55 5.59 -22.68
N ALA A 430 2.55 5.39 -23.56
CA ALA A 430 3.95 5.53 -23.19
C ALA A 430 4.30 6.97 -22.76
N ALA A 431 3.84 7.97 -23.50
CA ALA A 431 4.07 9.38 -23.18
C ALA A 431 3.48 9.78 -21.82
N GLY A 432 2.23 9.37 -21.53
CA GLY A 432 1.60 9.62 -20.23
C GLY A 432 2.37 8.98 -19.07
N LEU A 433 2.81 7.73 -19.23
CA LEU A 433 3.63 7.04 -18.22
C LEU A 433 4.99 7.72 -18.00
N VAL A 434 5.67 8.13 -19.08
CA VAL A 434 6.99 8.79 -18.99
C VAL A 434 6.86 10.15 -18.34
N VAL A 435 5.93 10.98 -18.77
CA VAL A 435 5.76 12.34 -18.22
C VAL A 435 5.27 12.27 -16.78
N GLY A 436 4.22 11.48 -16.48
CA GLY A 436 3.73 11.31 -15.11
C GLY A 436 4.77 10.72 -14.19
N GLY A 437 5.49 9.67 -14.64
CA GLY A 437 6.55 9.03 -13.88
C GLY A 437 7.74 9.94 -13.62
N SER A 438 8.29 10.60 -14.65
CA SER A 438 9.46 11.47 -14.49
C SER A 438 9.19 12.67 -13.61
N THR A 439 8.02 13.31 -13.74
CA THR A 439 7.66 14.49 -12.94
C THR A 439 7.43 14.15 -11.48
N THR A 440 6.77 13.02 -11.19
CA THR A 440 6.58 12.59 -9.80
C THR A 440 7.85 12.01 -9.17
N ILE A 441 8.69 11.28 -9.94
CA ILE A 441 9.99 10.81 -9.44
C ILE A 441 10.90 11.99 -9.11
N ALA A 442 10.90 13.05 -9.95
CA ALA A 442 11.61 14.28 -9.64
C ALA A 442 11.14 14.90 -8.31
N ALA A 443 9.83 14.91 -8.05
CA ALA A 443 9.29 15.38 -6.78
C ALA A 443 9.71 14.49 -5.60
N VAL A 444 9.73 13.16 -5.76
CA VAL A 444 10.26 12.22 -4.75
C VAL A 444 11.72 12.50 -4.44
N ILE A 445 12.56 12.68 -5.47
CA ILE A 445 14.00 12.98 -5.29
C ILE A 445 14.17 14.28 -4.52
N VAL A 446 13.44 15.34 -4.87
CA VAL A 446 13.49 16.63 -4.16
C VAL A 446 13.15 16.47 -2.68
N ASN A 447 12.08 15.71 -2.35
CA ASN A 447 11.68 15.48 -0.95
C ASN A 447 12.70 14.67 -0.15
N VAL A 448 13.31 13.66 -0.79
CA VAL A 448 14.30 12.79 -0.14
C VAL A 448 15.65 13.50 0.01
N SER A 449 16.00 14.38 -0.92
CA SER A 449 17.28 15.12 -0.90
C SER A 449 17.30 16.30 0.09
N ASP A 450 16.20 16.56 0.79
CA ASP A 450 16.04 17.65 1.76
C ASP A 450 16.57 19.00 1.23
N LEU A 451 16.23 19.30 -0.03
CA LEU A 451 16.58 20.55 -0.65
C LEU A 451 15.84 21.70 0.03
N ASP A 452 16.58 22.75 0.39
CA ASP A 452 16.04 23.93 1.08
C ASP A 452 15.14 24.78 0.13
N LEU A 453 13.97 24.24 -0.16
CA LEU A 453 12.94 24.90 -0.95
C LEU A 453 11.96 25.62 -0.04
N HIS A 454 11.50 26.81 -0.45
CA HIS A 454 10.55 27.62 0.29
C HIS A 454 9.32 27.97 -0.54
N GLY A 455 8.24 28.32 0.16
CA GLY A 455 6.99 28.81 -0.44
C GLY A 455 6.35 27.80 -1.37
N TRP A 456 5.85 28.27 -2.49
CA TRP A 456 5.13 27.46 -3.46
C TRP A 456 5.94 26.30 -4.05
N LEU A 457 7.24 26.47 -4.28
CA LEU A 457 8.07 25.39 -4.81
C LEU A 457 8.13 24.20 -3.83
N ARG A 458 8.34 24.46 -2.54
CA ARG A 458 8.30 23.41 -1.53
C ARG A 458 6.96 22.67 -1.54
N THR A 459 5.86 23.41 -1.53
CA THR A 459 4.51 22.81 -1.49
C THR A 459 4.18 22.01 -2.73
N LEU A 460 4.56 22.49 -3.93
CA LEU A 460 4.34 21.78 -5.20
C LEU A 460 5.07 20.44 -5.25
N PHE A 461 6.32 20.39 -4.77
CA PHE A 461 7.09 19.16 -4.77
C PHE A 461 6.69 18.24 -3.60
N ALA A 462 6.35 18.80 -2.42
CA ALA A 462 5.90 17.99 -1.28
C ALA A 462 4.59 17.24 -1.58
N GLN A 463 3.68 17.89 -2.33
CA GLN A 463 2.39 17.30 -2.70
C GLN A 463 2.18 17.42 -4.23
N PRO A 464 2.82 16.53 -5.05
CA PRO A 464 2.89 16.74 -6.49
C PRO A 464 1.63 16.35 -7.27
N ALA A 465 0.72 15.54 -6.71
CA ALA A 465 -0.34 14.88 -7.47
C ALA A 465 -1.29 15.85 -8.17
N ALA A 466 -1.56 17.04 -7.60
CA ALA A 466 -2.50 18.00 -8.17
C ALA A 466 -2.04 18.58 -9.54
N TRP A 467 -0.75 18.56 -9.83
CA TRP A 467 -0.25 19.00 -11.14
C TRP A 467 0.30 17.85 -11.99
N THR A 468 0.94 16.85 -11.39
CA THR A 468 1.55 15.74 -12.15
C THR A 468 0.51 14.79 -12.73
N MET A 469 -0.59 14.52 -12.01
CA MET A 469 -1.65 13.65 -12.49
C MET A 469 -2.41 14.28 -13.69
N PRO A 470 -2.93 15.53 -13.63
CA PRO A 470 -3.54 16.16 -14.78
C PRO A 470 -2.59 16.29 -15.97
N LEU A 471 -1.30 16.56 -15.73
CA LEU A 471 -0.29 16.62 -16.78
C LEU A 471 -0.15 15.26 -17.48
N ALA A 472 -0.12 14.16 -16.74
CA ALA A 472 -0.04 12.81 -17.31
C ALA A 472 -1.30 12.46 -18.13
N PHE A 473 -2.51 12.78 -17.61
CA PHE A 473 -3.76 12.59 -18.36
C PHE A 473 -3.77 13.41 -19.64
N THR A 474 -3.45 14.69 -19.56
CA THR A 474 -3.44 15.60 -20.71
C THR A 474 -2.43 15.14 -21.76
N THR A 475 -1.22 14.75 -21.35
CA THR A 475 -0.20 14.21 -22.24
C THR A 475 -0.69 12.94 -22.94
N ALA A 476 -1.23 11.98 -22.19
CA ALA A 476 -1.75 10.73 -22.76
C ALA A 476 -2.86 11.00 -23.79
N VAL A 477 -3.78 11.92 -23.49
CA VAL A 477 -4.89 12.28 -24.39
C VAL A 477 -4.38 13.00 -25.62
N LEU A 478 -3.60 14.07 -25.47
CA LEU A 478 -3.11 14.87 -26.60
C LEU A 478 -2.26 14.05 -27.56
N VAL A 479 -1.29 13.28 -27.03
CA VAL A 479 -0.44 12.42 -27.86
C VAL A 479 -1.26 11.33 -28.55
N SER A 480 -2.27 10.76 -27.90
CA SER A 480 -3.16 9.78 -28.56
C SER A 480 -3.98 10.40 -29.69
N LEU A 481 -4.46 11.62 -29.54
CA LEU A 481 -5.20 12.34 -30.58
C LEU A 481 -4.30 12.71 -31.77
N LEU A 482 -3.01 13.01 -31.50
CA LEU A 482 -2.01 13.30 -32.52
C LEU A 482 -1.47 12.04 -33.24
N THR A 483 -1.69 10.85 -32.65
CA THR A 483 -1.19 9.58 -33.18
C THR A 483 -2.29 8.54 -33.41
N PRO A 484 -3.38 8.84 -34.13
CA PRO A 484 -4.52 7.92 -34.30
C PRO A 484 -4.15 6.60 -34.97
N GLY A 485 -3.17 6.62 -35.90
CA GLY A 485 -2.66 5.42 -36.58
C GLY A 485 -1.84 4.48 -35.69
N LYS A 486 -1.58 4.85 -34.44
CA LYS A 486 -0.88 4.02 -33.44
C LYS A 486 -1.83 3.42 -32.40
N VAL A 487 -3.14 3.51 -32.61
CA VAL A 487 -4.11 2.75 -31.83
C VAL A 487 -4.03 1.28 -32.26
N PRO A 488 -3.86 0.33 -31.32
CA PRO A 488 -3.72 -1.08 -31.67
C PRO A 488 -4.95 -1.64 -32.39
N PRO A 489 -4.80 -2.50 -33.40
CA PRO A 489 -5.91 -3.06 -34.17
C PRO A 489 -6.83 -3.97 -33.32
N GLY A 490 -6.32 -4.62 -32.29
CA GLY A 490 -7.08 -5.49 -31.38
C GLY A 490 -7.96 -4.77 -30.36
N VAL A 491 -7.93 -3.42 -30.31
CA VAL A 491 -8.70 -2.62 -29.34
C VAL A 491 -10.20 -2.94 -29.31
N PRO A 492 -10.93 -3.07 -30.45
CA PRO A 492 -12.36 -3.37 -30.40
C PRO A 492 -12.66 -4.67 -29.64
N ARG A 493 -11.87 -5.72 -29.87
CA ARG A 493 -11.97 -7.02 -29.21
C ARG A 493 -11.64 -6.92 -27.72
N THR A 494 -10.56 -6.24 -27.39
CA THR A 494 -10.16 -6.00 -25.99
C THR A 494 -11.27 -5.25 -25.22
N MET A 495 -11.88 -4.21 -25.82
CA MET A 495 -12.97 -3.46 -25.20
C MET A 495 -14.21 -4.34 -24.95
N VAL A 496 -14.58 -5.18 -25.91
CA VAL A 496 -15.67 -6.15 -25.71
C VAL A 496 -15.34 -7.07 -24.55
N ARG A 497 -14.12 -7.63 -24.48
CA ARG A 497 -13.68 -8.50 -23.40
C ARG A 497 -13.75 -7.82 -22.03
N LEU A 498 -13.31 -6.56 -21.92
CA LEU A 498 -13.28 -5.83 -20.65
C LEU A 498 -14.68 -5.48 -20.13
N HIS A 499 -15.63 -5.17 -21.01
CA HIS A 499 -16.94 -4.64 -20.64
C HIS A 499 -18.07 -5.68 -20.64
N THR A 500 -17.91 -6.80 -21.32
CA THR A 500 -18.95 -7.85 -21.38
C THR A 500 -18.88 -8.73 -20.12
N PRO A 501 -20.01 -8.94 -19.41
CA PRO A 501 -20.06 -9.87 -18.28
C PRO A 501 -19.72 -11.30 -18.67
N GLU A 502 -19.17 -12.05 -17.72
CA GLU A 502 -18.79 -13.45 -17.92
C GLU A 502 -19.97 -14.37 -18.28
N SER A 503 -21.19 -13.98 -17.86
CA SER A 503 -22.43 -14.72 -18.14
C SER A 503 -22.84 -14.73 -19.62
N VAL A 504 -22.23 -13.90 -20.46
CA VAL A 504 -22.58 -13.82 -21.91
C VAL A 504 -21.84 -14.85 -22.75
N GLY A 505 -21.00 -15.71 -22.15
CA GLY A 505 -20.39 -16.85 -22.84
C GLY A 505 -19.44 -16.51 -23.98
N LEU A 506 -18.80 -15.32 -23.97
CA LEU A 506 -17.75 -15.01 -24.93
C LEU A 506 -16.58 -15.97 -24.76
N ASP A 507 -16.09 -16.53 -25.86
CA ASP A 507 -14.83 -17.26 -25.84
C ASP A 507 -13.68 -16.30 -25.53
N ARG A 508 -13.17 -16.40 -24.28
CA ARG A 508 -12.11 -15.54 -23.75
C ARG A 508 -10.72 -16.18 -23.87
N THR A 509 -10.66 -17.41 -24.38
CA THR A 509 -9.41 -18.15 -24.57
C THR A 509 -8.75 -17.86 -25.89
N LEU A 510 -9.51 -17.38 -26.87
CA LEU A 510 -8.94 -16.99 -28.15
C LEU A 510 -8.10 -15.70 -28.03
N PRO A 511 -6.88 -15.67 -28.59
CA PRO A 511 -5.97 -14.53 -28.54
C PRO A 511 -6.52 -13.25 -29.17
#